data_0b917947ae9bf7fdf46aa3d7ebbd3641
#
_entry.id   0b917947ae9bf7fdf46aa3d7ebbd3641
#
_cell.length_a   1.000
_cell.length_b   1.000
_cell.length_c   1.000
_cell.angle_alpha   90.00
_cell.angle_beta   90.00
_cell.angle_gamma   90.00
#
_symmetry.space_group_name_H-M   'P 1'
#
loop_
_entity.id
_entity.type
_entity.pdbx_description
1 polymer ?
#
loop_
_entity_poly.entity_id
_entity_poly.type
_entity_poly.pdbx_seq_one_letter_code
_entity_poly.pdbx_strand_id
1 'polypeptide(L)'
;IRDSPSVTHCLMGATVIANTTASDALIRKNDSRRALVQHSSGCLHNAYIYTSAGPSESTQDMVFSAHSMIAENGKILSESPRFYEGMIYNDIDLSVLWQERIKQNTFETIEDSAVQVSFSLYKADYEAQGVSAPFSSEKRKKKISLKRFINPMPFLPPLSGKDYERGEEILSIQVQGLKKRLKHIGAQKVILGLSGGLDSTLALFVCVECFRLMGYDLDNILTITMPSFGTSKITHNNALECARLLGTELREISIEDAVLQHFKDISYDETMRDVVYENAQARERTQILMDLANKEGALLVGTGDLSESALGFSTYNADHMSMYNVNCDVPKTVIPLILRSFVKEMEKAGNDSIDKGKVRALKKIVEEIIQVPVSPELLPPDEKGEIKQK
;
A
#
# COMPACT_ATOMS: atom_id res chain seq x y z
N ILE A 1 24.32 -5.90 -29.33
CA ILE A 1 24.24 -4.63 -28.60
C ILE A 1 25.25 -4.74 -27.47
N ARG A 2 26.23 -3.86 -27.43
CA ARG A 2 27.14 -3.78 -26.29
C ARG A 2 26.39 -3.19 -25.10
N ASP A 3 26.69 -3.67 -23.90
CA ASP A 3 26.13 -3.13 -22.67
C ASP A 3 26.43 -1.64 -22.55
N SER A 4 25.47 -0.89 -22.06
CA SER A 4 25.68 0.54 -21.80
C SER A 4 26.74 0.72 -20.72
N PRO A 5 27.67 1.67 -20.83
CA PRO A 5 28.65 1.96 -19.76
C PRO A 5 28.00 2.20 -18.40
N SER A 6 26.76 2.70 -18.36
CA SER A 6 26.02 2.86 -17.12
C SER A 6 25.74 1.55 -16.40
N VAL A 7 25.61 0.44 -17.13
CA VAL A 7 25.42 -0.89 -16.52
C VAL A 7 26.67 -1.27 -15.73
N THR A 8 27.84 -1.24 -16.38
CA THR A 8 29.13 -1.55 -15.75
C THR A 8 29.37 -0.67 -14.53
N HIS A 9 29.19 0.65 -14.66
CA HIS A 9 29.39 1.56 -13.54
C HIS A 9 28.43 1.29 -12.36
N CYS A 10 27.17 0.96 -12.63
CA CYS A 10 26.21 0.64 -11.57
C CYS A 10 26.55 -0.68 -10.87
N LEU A 11 26.96 -1.71 -11.61
CA LEU A 11 27.42 -2.99 -11.05
C LEU A 11 28.73 -2.84 -10.26
N MET A 12 29.56 -1.84 -10.58
CA MET A 12 30.72 -1.42 -9.79
C MET A 12 30.37 -0.54 -8.57
N GLY A 13 29.10 -0.29 -8.31
CA GLY A 13 28.64 0.44 -7.13
C GLY A 13 28.18 1.88 -7.36
N ALA A 14 28.25 2.43 -8.58
CA ALA A 14 27.78 3.78 -8.84
C ALA A 14 26.27 3.91 -8.58
N THR A 15 25.89 4.85 -7.73
CA THR A 15 24.49 5.13 -7.40
C THR A 15 23.93 6.31 -8.20
N VAL A 16 24.78 7.14 -8.76
CA VAL A 16 24.41 8.30 -9.61
C VAL A 16 25.17 8.21 -10.92
N ILE A 17 24.46 8.22 -12.02
CA ILE A 17 25.01 8.26 -13.38
C ILE A 17 24.77 9.63 -13.96
N ALA A 18 25.84 10.30 -14.41
CA ALA A 18 25.77 11.51 -15.15
C ALA A 18 26.09 11.23 -16.64
N ASN A 19 25.12 11.44 -17.51
CA ASN A 19 25.22 11.22 -18.94
C ASN A 19 25.08 12.54 -19.70
N THR A 20 26.18 13.02 -20.24
CA THR A 20 26.21 14.16 -21.15
C THR A 20 26.11 13.66 -22.59
N THR A 21 25.28 14.27 -23.41
CA THR A 21 25.01 13.83 -24.78
C THR A 21 24.85 14.99 -25.74
N ALA A 22 25.18 14.75 -27.01
CA ALA A 22 24.91 15.62 -28.12
C ALA A 22 23.96 14.95 -29.13
N SER A 23 22.84 14.44 -28.62
CA SER A 23 21.81 13.82 -29.46
C SER A 23 20.91 14.86 -30.09
N ASP A 24 20.86 14.88 -31.43
CA ASP A 24 20.05 15.80 -32.27
C ASP A 24 18.54 15.71 -31.97
N ALA A 25 17.81 16.76 -32.24
CA ALA A 25 16.37 16.85 -32.09
C ALA A 25 15.68 16.27 -33.32
N LEU A 26 14.90 15.20 -33.11
CA LEU A 26 14.00 14.63 -34.12
C LEU A 26 12.57 14.58 -33.58
N ILE A 27 11.61 14.41 -34.48
CA ILE A 27 10.20 14.26 -34.10
C ILE A 27 10.04 13.04 -33.17
N ARG A 28 9.43 13.25 -32.01
CA ARG A 28 9.18 12.24 -30.95
C ARG A 28 10.43 11.58 -30.31
N LYS A 29 11.63 12.02 -30.63
CA LYS A 29 12.86 11.48 -30.03
C LYS A 29 12.96 11.77 -28.52
N ASN A 30 12.29 12.84 -28.05
CA ASN A 30 12.15 13.14 -26.62
C ASN A 30 11.41 12.03 -25.85
N ASP A 31 10.37 11.42 -26.44
CA ASP A 31 9.62 10.33 -25.83
C ASP A 31 10.53 9.10 -25.65
N SER A 32 11.32 8.78 -26.67
CA SER A 32 12.31 7.69 -26.62
C SER A 32 13.42 7.94 -25.60
N ARG A 33 13.90 9.19 -25.51
CA ARG A 33 14.91 9.57 -24.49
C ARG A 33 14.35 9.41 -23.08
N ARG A 34 13.15 9.88 -22.87
CA ARG A 34 12.46 9.78 -21.59
C ARG A 34 12.29 8.33 -21.17
N ALA A 35 11.81 7.48 -22.07
CA ALA A 35 11.68 6.04 -21.84
C ALA A 35 13.05 5.38 -21.50
N LEU A 36 14.11 5.75 -22.23
CA LEU A 36 15.47 5.25 -21.99
C LEU A 36 15.97 5.63 -20.59
N VAL A 37 15.84 6.92 -20.22
CA VAL A 37 16.30 7.41 -18.90
C VAL A 37 15.52 6.76 -17.77
N GLN A 38 14.19 6.65 -17.90
CA GLN A 38 13.36 5.96 -16.92
C GLN A 38 13.73 4.48 -16.79
N HIS A 39 13.90 3.79 -17.92
CA HIS A 39 14.27 2.38 -17.95
C HIS A 39 15.65 2.16 -17.31
N SER A 40 16.65 2.90 -17.72
CA SER A 40 18.03 2.78 -17.18
C SER A 40 18.07 3.08 -15.69
N SER A 41 17.34 4.10 -15.23
CA SER A 41 17.24 4.42 -13.81
C SER A 41 16.53 3.33 -13.01
N GLY A 42 15.45 2.76 -13.53
CA GLY A 42 14.65 1.72 -12.86
C GLY A 42 15.36 0.38 -12.80
N CYS A 43 15.91 -0.10 -13.91
CA CYS A 43 16.58 -1.40 -13.97
C CYS A 43 17.87 -1.47 -13.15
N LEU A 44 18.58 -0.35 -13.05
CA LEU A 44 19.87 -0.28 -12.37
C LEU A 44 19.78 0.30 -10.96
N HIS A 45 18.58 0.61 -10.49
CA HIS A 45 18.33 1.25 -9.19
C HIS A 45 19.33 2.38 -8.93
N ASN A 46 19.34 3.39 -9.83
CA ASN A 46 20.23 4.52 -9.76
C ASN A 46 19.49 5.86 -9.94
N ALA A 47 20.17 6.94 -9.61
CA ALA A 47 19.81 8.25 -10.11
C ALA A 47 20.47 8.45 -11.47
N TYR A 48 19.72 8.86 -12.47
CA TYR A 48 20.21 9.10 -13.84
C TYR A 48 20.02 10.55 -14.21
N ILE A 49 21.15 11.26 -14.37
CA ILE A 49 21.18 12.67 -14.75
C ILE A 49 21.53 12.69 -16.24
N TYR A 50 20.57 13.10 -17.05
CA TYR A 50 20.74 13.21 -18.51
C TYR A 50 20.78 14.68 -18.90
N THR A 51 21.85 15.11 -19.56
CA THR A 51 22.03 16.47 -20.04
C THR A 51 22.32 16.45 -21.51
N SER A 52 21.52 17.19 -22.31
CA SER A 52 21.67 17.28 -23.76
C SER A 52 22.25 18.62 -24.18
N ALA A 53 23.03 18.62 -25.27
CA ALA A 53 23.50 19.81 -25.94
C ALA A 53 22.35 20.78 -26.24
N GLY A 54 22.64 22.07 -26.16
CA GLY A 54 21.67 23.16 -26.32
C GLY A 54 21.52 23.65 -27.76
N PRO A 55 20.52 24.47 -28.04
CA PRO A 55 20.28 25.02 -29.39
C PRO A 55 21.37 25.99 -29.87
N SER A 56 22.19 26.49 -28.93
CA SER A 56 23.35 27.33 -29.24
C SER A 56 24.59 26.54 -29.69
N GLU A 57 24.57 25.22 -29.60
CA GLU A 57 25.66 24.37 -30.11
C GLU A 57 25.74 24.53 -31.66
N SER A 58 26.95 24.85 -32.12
CA SER A 58 27.18 25.07 -33.53
C SER A 58 27.12 23.77 -34.31
N THR A 59 26.16 23.68 -35.19
CA THR A 59 26.02 22.57 -36.15
C THR A 59 25.64 23.12 -37.52
N GLN A 60 25.96 22.35 -38.55
CA GLN A 60 25.65 22.74 -39.90
C GLN A 60 24.17 22.43 -40.23
N ASP A 61 23.73 21.21 -39.88
CA ASP A 61 22.41 20.70 -40.32
C ASP A 61 21.60 20.12 -39.17
N MET A 62 22.13 20.10 -37.93
CA MET A 62 21.50 19.50 -36.76
C MET A 62 21.04 20.56 -35.77
N VAL A 63 19.96 20.26 -35.10
CA VAL A 63 19.44 21.06 -33.97
C VAL A 63 19.47 20.22 -32.69
N PHE A 64 19.95 20.80 -31.60
CA PHE A 64 19.94 20.17 -30.31
C PHE A 64 18.84 20.76 -29.44
N SER A 65 18.23 19.91 -28.60
CA SER A 65 17.00 20.26 -27.89
C SER A 65 17.19 20.76 -26.45
N ALA A 66 18.40 20.74 -25.91
CA ALA A 66 18.67 21.05 -24.50
C ALA A 66 17.79 20.25 -23.52
N HIS A 67 17.20 19.13 -23.97
CA HIS A 67 16.26 18.36 -23.17
C HIS A 67 17.00 17.56 -22.10
N SER A 68 16.92 18.04 -20.86
CA SER A 68 17.62 17.48 -19.70
C SER A 68 16.64 16.86 -18.72
N MET A 69 17.06 15.78 -18.05
CA MET A 69 16.23 15.03 -17.14
C MET A 69 17.03 14.54 -15.93
N ILE A 70 16.36 14.48 -14.78
CA ILE A 70 16.85 13.81 -13.57
C ILE A 70 15.85 12.73 -13.22
N ALA A 71 16.29 11.48 -13.19
CA ALA A 71 15.47 10.34 -12.81
C ALA A 71 16.07 9.63 -11.59
N GLU A 72 15.23 8.99 -10.80
CA GLU A 72 15.58 8.17 -9.65
C GLU A 72 14.70 6.93 -9.62
N ASN A 73 15.30 5.75 -9.62
CA ASN A 73 14.58 4.47 -9.54
C ASN A 73 13.38 4.37 -10.51
N GLY A 74 13.58 4.77 -11.76
CA GLY A 74 12.58 4.74 -12.82
C GLY A 74 11.58 5.90 -12.85
N LYS A 75 11.66 6.86 -11.92
CA LYS A 75 10.79 8.04 -11.88
C LYS A 75 11.53 9.28 -12.34
N ILE A 76 10.93 10.08 -13.23
CA ILE A 76 11.44 11.40 -13.56
C ILE A 76 11.13 12.35 -12.40
N LEU A 77 12.17 12.91 -11.80
CA LEU A 77 12.07 13.90 -10.72
C LEU A 77 12.00 15.32 -11.25
N SER A 78 12.78 15.61 -12.31
CA SER A 78 12.77 16.89 -13.02
C SER A 78 13.05 16.68 -14.48
N GLU A 79 12.40 17.50 -15.32
CA GLU A 79 12.54 17.46 -16.77
C GLU A 79 12.46 18.89 -17.29
N SER A 80 13.41 19.28 -18.16
CA SER A 80 13.39 20.60 -18.80
C SER A 80 12.43 20.61 -19.99
N PRO A 81 11.80 21.76 -20.29
CA PRO A 81 11.24 21.96 -21.62
C PRO A 81 12.30 21.80 -22.71
N ARG A 82 11.89 21.45 -23.92
CA ARG A 82 12.80 21.45 -25.07
C ARG A 82 13.26 22.87 -25.37
N PHE A 83 14.51 23.01 -25.78
CA PHE A 83 15.15 24.28 -26.13
C PHE A 83 15.28 25.25 -24.93
N TYR A 84 15.26 24.71 -23.72
CA TYR A 84 15.45 25.49 -22.50
C TYR A 84 16.93 25.57 -22.13
N GLU A 85 17.48 26.77 -22.18
CA GLU A 85 18.87 27.08 -21.82
C GLU A 85 18.94 27.50 -20.35
N GLY A 86 18.79 26.54 -19.45
CA GLY A 86 18.83 26.78 -18.02
C GLY A 86 19.16 25.51 -17.26
N MET A 87 19.20 25.62 -15.94
CA MET A 87 19.48 24.50 -15.04
C MET A 87 18.21 23.92 -14.45
N ILE A 88 18.16 22.59 -14.38
CA ILE A 88 17.21 21.86 -13.55
C ILE A 88 17.96 21.20 -12.39
N TYR A 89 17.32 21.09 -11.25
CA TYR A 89 17.87 20.45 -10.08
C TYR A 89 16.77 19.77 -9.25
N ASN A 90 17.16 18.72 -8.53
CA ASN A 90 16.30 18.01 -7.61
C ASN A 90 17.14 17.36 -6.51
N ASP A 91 16.50 16.90 -5.44
CA ASP A 91 17.12 16.10 -4.39
C ASP A 91 17.02 14.61 -4.73
N ILE A 92 18.11 13.88 -4.55
CA ILE A 92 18.20 12.44 -4.79
C ILE A 92 18.30 11.72 -3.44
N ASP A 93 17.52 10.67 -3.25
CA ASP A 93 17.57 9.83 -2.05
C ASP A 93 18.41 8.58 -2.30
N LEU A 94 19.69 8.67 -1.94
CA LEU A 94 20.62 7.56 -2.09
C LEU A 94 20.25 6.34 -1.22
N SER A 95 19.60 6.56 -0.09
CA SER A 95 19.19 5.46 0.81
C SER A 95 18.13 4.57 0.17
N VAL A 96 17.18 5.15 -0.54
CA VAL A 96 16.17 4.40 -1.30
C VAL A 96 16.84 3.54 -2.37
N LEU A 97 17.81 4.10 -3.12
CA LEU A 97 18.52 3.36 -4.16
C LEU A 97 19.29 2.15 -3.59
N TRP A 98 19.95 2.34 -2.46
CA TRP A 98 20.64 1.25 -1.75
C TRP A 98 19.67 0.17 -1.26
N GLN A 99 18.54 0.55 -0.70
CA GLN A 99 17.54 -0.40 -0.22
C GLN A 99 16.95 -1.24 -1.36
N GLU A 100 16.67 -0.62 -2.51
CA GLU A 100 16.14 -1.34 -3.66
C GLU A 100 17.16 -2.35 -4.21
N ARG A 101 18.45 -2.00 -4.25
CA ARG A 101 19.52 -2.95 -4.64
C ARG A 101 19.64 -4.12 -3.67
N ILE A 102 19.57 -3.87 -2.36
CA ILE A 102 19.66 -4.93 -1.33
C ILE A 102 18.49 -5.91 -1.42
N LYS A 103 17.28 -5.41 -1.73
CA LYS A 103 16.09 -6.27 -1.90
C LYS A 103 16.21 -7.18 -3.12
N GLN A 104 16.99 -6.80 -4.12
CA GLN A 104 17.10 -7.51 -5.37
C GLN A 104 18.28 -8.49 -5.33
N ASN A 105 18.01 -9.76 -5.05
CA ASN A 105 19.03 -10.81 -4.92
C ASN A 105 19.76 -11.15 -6.22
N THR A 106 19.30 -10.61 -7.36
CA THR A 106 19.92 -10.75 -8.67
C THR A 106 20.81 -9.57 -9.04
N PHE A 107 20.95 -8.56 -8.17
CA PHE A 107 21.81 -7.42 -8.39
C PHE A 107 23.24 -7.79 -7.97
N GLU A 108 24.05 -8.18 -8.95
CA GLU A 108 25.44 -8.55 -8.73
C GLU A 108 26.37 -7.33 -8.71
N THR A 109 27.49 -7.45 -7.98
CA THR A 109 28.58 -6.49 -8.03
C THR A 109 29.73 -7.09 -8.83
N ILE A 110 30.35 -6.29 -9.69
CA ILE A 110 31.49 -6.70 -10.49
C ILE A 110 32.71 -5.84 -10.18
N GLU A 111 33.91 -6.42 -10.33
CA GLU A 111 35.16 -5.68 -10.40
C GLU A 111 35.52 -5.53 -11.86
N ASP A 112 35.72 -4.30 -12.33
CA ASP A 112 36.08 -3.97 -13.70
C ASP A 112 37.14 -2.84 -13.70
N SER A 113 37.68 -2.55 -14.86
CA SER A 113 38.79 -1.59 -15.11
C SER A 113 38.38 -0.10 -15.08
N ALA A 114 37.26 0.26 -14.43
CA ALA A 114 36.88 1.67 -14.31
C ALA A 114 37.84 2.48 -13.46
N VAL A 115 38.15 3.69 -13.89
CA VAL A 115 39.03 4.60 -13.15
C VAL A 115 38.28 5.19 -11.98
N GLN A 116 38.72 4.94 -10.77
CA GLN A 116 38.21 5.56 -9.55
C GLN A 116 39.02 6.84 -9.23
N VAL A 117 38.28 7.97 -9.09
CA VAL A 117 38.88 9.24 -8.67
C VAL A 117 38.17 9.68 -7.37
N SER A 118 38.96 9.71 -6.29
CA SER A 118 38.47 10.21 -5.02
C SER A 118 38.51 11.75 -4.98
N PHE A 119 37.44 12.40 -4.62
CA PHE A 119 37.38 13.84 -4.45
C PHE A 119 36.51 14.20 -3.22
N SER A 120 36.74 15.40 -2.68
CA SER A 120 35.94 15.93 -1.58
C SER A 120 35.35 17.27 -1.99
N LEU A 121 34.04 17.36 -1.98
CA LEU A 121 33.31 18.58 -2.34
C LEU A 121 33.33 19.65 -1.26
N TYR A 122 33.62 19.29 0.00
CA TYR A 122 33.33 20.15 1.13
C TYR A 122 34.56 20.57 1.98
N LYS A 123 35.69 19.91 1.84
CA LYS A 123 36.84 20.16 2.70
C LYS A 123 37.55 21.48 2.37
N ALA A 124 37.67 21.80 1.09
CA ALA A 124 38.36 23.01 0.62
C ALA A 124 37.58 24.30 0.91
N ASP A 125 36.25 24.29 0.78
CA ASP A 125 35.42 25.49 0.98
C ASP A 125 35.25 25.86 2.46
N TYR A 126 35.27 24.88 3.36
CA TYR A 126 35.13 25.11 4.79
C TYR A 126 36.46 25.54 5.44
N GLU A 127 37.58 24.94 5.00
CA GLU A 127 38.93 25.35 5.50
C GLU A 127 39.32 26.74 5.00
N ALA A 128 38.93 27.12 3.78
CA ALA A 128 39.16 28.45 3.22
C ALA A 128 38.31 29.53 3.92
N GLN A 129 37.21 29.18 4.56
CA GLN A 129 36.33 30.09 5.30
C GLN A 129 36.55 30.05 6.82
N GLY A 130 37.52 29.29 7.31
CA GLY A 130 37.79 29.16 8.75
C GLY A 130 36.66 28.48 9.53
N VAL A 131 35.78 27.72 8.86
CA VAL A 131 34.63 27.08 9.46
C VAL A 131 34.89 25.56 9.57
N SER A 132 34.78 25.03 10.77
CA SER A 132 34.89 23.60 11.02
C SER A 132 33.87 22.79 10.19
N ALA A 133 34.28 21.66 9.65
CA ALA A 133 33.41 20.79 8.83
C ALA A 133 32.06 20.46 9.51
N PRO A 134 30.97 20.41 8.78
CA PRO A 134 29.62 20.38 9.35
C PRO A 134 29.16 19.07 10.00
N PHE A 135 30.07 18.14 10.25
CA PHE A 135 29.76 16.86 10.89
C PHE A 135 29.84 16.85 12.44
N SER A 136 30.10 17.99 13.08
CA SER A 136 29.90 18.10 14.53
C SER A 136 28.39 18.25 14.81
N SER A 137 27.86 17.29 15.54
CA SER A 137 26.44 17.02 15.79
C SER A 137 25.61 18.15 16.47
N GLU A 138 26.18 19.31 16.76
CA GLU A 138 25.52 20.30 17.64
C GLU A 138 25.03 21.61 17.01
N LYS A 139 25.28 21.89 15.72
CA LYS A 139 24.96 23.22 15.17
C LYS A 139 24.17 23.29 13.86
N ARG A 140 23.38 22.31 13.49
CA ARG A 140 22.49 22.45 12.31
C ARG A 140 21.05 22.06 12.54
N LYS A 141 20.28 22.94 13.16
CA LYS A 141 18.84 23.06 12.90
C LYS A 141 18.56 24.03 11.74
N LYS A 142 19.36 24.05 10.69
CA LYS A 142 18.93 24.71 9.45
C LYS A 142 17.88 23.81 8.81
N LYS A 143 16.64 24.31 8.77
CA LYS A 143 15.52 23.63 8.12
C LYS A 143 15.89 23.48 6.65
N ILE A 144 16.26 22.26 6.23
CA ILE A 144 16.55 21.94 4.83
C ILE A 144 15.21 21.93 4.11
N SER A 145 15.05 22.80 3.10
CA SER A 145 13.89 22.77 2.21
C SER A 145 14.18 21.81 1.09
N LEU A 146 13.51 20.67 1.09
CA LEU A 146 13.60 19.70 0.00
C LEU A 146 12.92 20.26 -1.24
N LYS A 147 13.55 20.07 -2.40
CA LYS A 147 13.01 20.45 -3.72
C LYS A 147 12.23 19.31 -4.37
N ARG A 148 12.40 18.07 -3.88
CA ARG A 148 11.63 16.93 -4.39
C ARG A 148 10.20 16.94 -3.84
N PHE A 149 9.25 16.60 -4.67
CA PHE A 149 7.89 16.34 -4.22
C PHE A 149 7.83 15.00 -3.46
N ILE A 150 7.36 15.04 -2.22
CA ILE A 150 7.07 13.84 -1.44
C ILE A 150 5.57 13.63 -1.49
N ASN A 151 5.14 12.53 -2.10
CA ASN A 151 3.72 12.20 -2.17
C ASN A 151 3.21 11.83 -0.77
N PRO A 152 2.24 12.57 -0.19
CA PRO A 152 1.67 12.24 1.12
C PRO A 152 0.81 10.96 1.10
N MET A 153 0.43 10.50 -0.09
CA MET A 153 -0.35 9.28 -0.32
C MET A 153 0.40 8.32 -1.27
N PRO A 154 1.54 7.73 -0.82
CA PRO A 154 2.45 7.02 -1.72
C PRO A 154 1.84 5.74 -2.32
N PHE A 155 0.84 5.16 -1.67
CA PHE A 155 0.18 3.94 -2.10
C PHE A 155 -0.99 4.17 -3.05
N LEU A 156 -1.51 5.40 -3.12
CA LEU A 156 -2.58 5.75 -4.05
C LEU A 156 -2.00 6.16 -5.41
N PRO A 157 -2.58 5.70 -6.53
CA PRO A 157 -2.18 6.17 -7.84
C PRO A 157 -2.48 7.67 -7.99
N PRO A 158 -1.74 8.39 -8.83
CA PRO A 158 -2.15 9.73 -9.25
C PRO A 158 -3.52 9.63 -9.93
N LEU A 159 -4.41 10.59 -9.68
CA LEU A 159 -5.75 10.65 -10.29
C LEU A 159 -5.62 10.69 -11.83
N SER A 160 -5.72 9.54 -12.47
CA SER A 160 -5.50 9.36 -13.90
C SER A 160 -6.74 8.87 -14.65
N GLY A 161 -7.83 8.64 -13.95
CA GLY A 161 -9.04 7.99 -14.49
C GLY A 161 -8.92 6.46 -14.66
N LYS A 162 -7.73 5.89 -14.43
CA LYS A 162 -7.45 4.45 -14.44
C LYS A 162 -7.29 3.85 -13.05
N ASP A 163 -7.71 4.59 -12.05
CA ASP A 163 -7.49 4.21 -10.64
C ASP A 163 -8.18 2.88 -10.29
N TYR A 164 -9.31 2.61 -10.95
CA TYR A 164 -10.05 1.36 -10.75
C TYR A 164 -9.28 0.12 -11.26
N GLU A 165 -8.53 0.22 -12.36
CA GLU A 165 -7.71 -0.89 -12.89
C GLU A 165 -6.73 -1.39 -11.83
N ARG A 166 -6.14 -0.49 -11.05
CA ARG A 166 -5.25 -0.85 -9.94
C ARG A 166 -5.99 -1.55 -8.79
N GLY A 167 -7.19 -1.09 -8.44
CA GLY A 167 -8.01 -1.73 -7.42
C GLY A 167 -8.44 -3.14 -7.84
N GLU A 168 -8.80 -3.33 -9.11
CA GLU A 168 -9.12 -4.63 -9.72
C GLU A 168 -7.91 -5.57 -9.71
N GLU A 169 -6.71 -5.07 -10.02
CA GLU A 169 -5.47 -5.85 -9.98
C GLU A 169 -5.13 -6.33 -8.57
N ILE A 170 -5.20 -5.44 -7.57
CA ILE A 170 -4.94 -5.78 -6.17
C ILE A 170 -5.95 -6.85 -5.69
N LEU A 171 -7.25 -6.64 -5.93
CA LEU A 171 -8.28 -7.60 -5.58
C LEU A 171 -8.02 -8.97 -6.23
N SER A 172 -7.64 -8.97 -7.50
CA SER A 172 -7.33 -10.21 -8.23
C SER A 172 -6.16 -10.97 -7.59
N ILE A 173 -5.11 -10.26 -7.16
CA ILE A 173 -3.95 -10.87 -6.45
C ILE A 173 -4.42 -11.50 -5.13
N GLN A 174 -5.21 -10.79 -4.32
CA GLN A 174 -5.76 -11.30 -3.07
C GLN A 174 -6.61 -12.57 -3.30
N VAL A 175 -7.50 -12.52 -4.29
CA VAL A 175 -8.37 -13.65 -4.69
C VAL A 175 -7.56 -14.88 -5.11
N GLN A 176 -6.52 -14.71 -5.94
CA GLN A 176 -5.66 -15.83 -6.34
C GLN A 176 -4.86 -16.41 -5.17
N GLY A 177 -4.43 -15.58 -4.22
CA GLY A 177 -3.77 -16.02 -2.99
C GLY A 177 -4.69 -16.92 -2.16
N LEU A 178 -5.92 -16.47 -1.88
CA LEU A 178 -6.91 -17.24 -1.14
C LEU A 178 -7.29 -18.54 -1.88
N LYS A 179 -7.55 -18.46 -3.18
CA LYS A 179 -7.85 -19.62 -4.03
C LYS A 179 -6.77 -20.69 -3.96
N LYS A 180 -5.50 -20.29 -4.03
CA LYS A 180 -4.38 -21.24 -3.93
C LYS A 180 -4.37 -21.91 -2.55
N ARG A 181 -4.60 -21.16 -1.49
CA ARG A 181 -4.65 -21.68 -0.11
C ARG A 181 -5.78 -22.69 0.05
N LEU A 182 -7.00 -22.33 -0.33
CA LEU A 182 -8.16 -23.23 -0.24
C LEU A 182 -7.95 -24.53 -1.02
N LYS A 183 -7.44 -24.45 -2.26
CA LYS A 183 -7.12 -25.64 -3.05
C LYS A 183 -6.06 -26.53 -2.40
N HIS A 184 -5.03 -25.91 -1.79
CA HIS A 184 -3.93 -26.66 -1.17
C HIS A 184 -4.39 -27.48 0.04
N ILE A 185 -5.25 -26.90 0.89
CA ILE A 185 -5.76 -27.57 2.09
C ILE A 185 -7.05 -28.34 1.85
N GLY A 186 -7.63 -28.28 0.64
CA GLY A 186 -8.89 -28.95 0.31
C GLY A 186 -10.12 -28.35 1.00
N ALA A 187 -10.04 -27.13 1.54
CA ALA A 187 -11.16 -26.48 2.20
C ALA A 187 -12.16 -25.90 1.20
N GLN A 188 -13.44 -26.10 1.49
CA GLN A 188 -14.57 -25.56 0.72
C GLN A 188 -15.39 -24.53 1.50
N LYS A 189 -15.00 -24.26 2.73
CA LYS A 189 -15.64 -23.27 3.62
C LYS A 189 -14.62 -22.28 4.16
N VAL A 190 -15.06 -21.06 4.37
CA VAL A 190 -14.32 -20.01 5.07
C VAL A 190 -15.16 -19.40 6.17
N ILE A 191 -14.48 -18.92 7.20
CA ILE A 191 -15.08 -18.10 8.25
C ILE A 191 -14.34 -16.78 8.31
N LEU A 192 -15.06 -15.70 8.52
CA LEU A 192 -14.48 -14.40 8.82
C LEU A 192 -15.35 -13.60 9.80
N GLY A 193 -14.70 -12.82 10.66
CA GLY A 193 -15.35 -11.83 11.50
C GLY A 193 -15.75 -10.62 10.65
N LEU A 194 -17.03 -10.28 10.64
CA LEU A 194 -17.57 -9.14 9.88
C LEU A 194 -18.01 -8.04 10.85
N SER A 195 -17.15 -7.04 11.04
CA SER A 195 -17.44 -5.88 11.91
C SER A 195 -18.29 -4.82 11.20
N GLY A 196 -18.35 -4.81 9.87
CA GLY A 196 -18.94 -3.74 9.08
C GLY A 196 -18.01 -2.54 8.82
N GLY A 197 -16.73 -2.67 9.18
CA GLY A 197 -15.68 -1.72 8.83
C GLY A 197 -14.98 -2.05 7.51
N LEU A 198 -14.04 -1.19 7.10
CA LEU A 198 -13.33 -1.28 5.83
C LEU A 198 -12.65 -2.64 5.60
N ASP A 199 -11.88 -3.10 6.58
CA ASP A 199 -11.01 -4.27 6.45
C ASP A 199 -11.80 -5.57 6.33
N SER A 200 -12.78 -5.76 7.19
CA SER A 200 -13.65 -6.93 7.17
C SER A 200 -14.52 -6.97 5.91
N THR A 201 -14.94 -5.81 5.40
CA THR A 201 -15.68 -5.71 4.13
C THR A 201 -14.78 -6.08 2.95
N LEU A 202 -13.53 -5.63 2.92
CA LEU A 202 -12.59 -6.05 1.88
C LEU A 202 -12.33 -7.56 1.92
N ALA A 203 -12.10 -8.13 3.11
CA ALA A 203 -11.90 -9.57 3.26
C ALA A 203 -13.14 -10.37 2.78
N LEU A 204 -14.35 -9.87 3.05
CA LEU A 204 -15.58 -10.46 2.53
C LEU A 204 -15.62 -10.43 1.00
N PHE A 205 -15.27 -9.30 0.37
CA PHE A 205 -15.25 -9.20 -1.09
C PHE A 205 -14.25 -10.14 -1.74
N VAL A 206 -13.07 -10.29 -1.13
CA VAL A 206 -12.06 -11.27 -1.57
C VAL A 206 -12.62 -12.70 -1.49
N CYS A 207 -13.30 -13.04 -0.40
CA CYS A 207 -13.94 -14.36 -0.24
C CYS A 207 -15.01 -14.61 -1.31
N VAL A 208 -15.89 -13.64 -1.53
CA VAL A 208 -16.98 -13.74 -2.52
C VAL A 208 -16.43 -13.93 -3.94
N GLU A 209 -15.45 -13.13 -4.36
CA GLU A 209 -14.85 -13.28 -5.68
C GLU A 209 -14.06 -14.59 -5.81
N CYS A 210 -13.38 -15.01 -4.75
CA CYS A 210 -12.68 -16.30 -4.74
C CYS A 210 -13.66 -17.48 -4.93
N PHE A 211 -14.78 -17.47 -4.22
CA PHE A 211 -15.81 -18.52 -4.30
C PHE A 211 -16.50 -18.52 -5.66
N ARG A 212 -16.85 -17.36 -6.20
CA ARG A 212 -17.37 -17.22 -7.57
C ARG A 212 -16.39 -17.82 -8.61
N LEU A 213 -15.10 -17.46 -8.49
CA LEU A 213 -14.06 -17.96 -9.39
C LEU A 213 -13.82 -19.47 -9.27
N MET A 214 -14.09 -20.06 -8.09
CA MET A 214 -13.95 -21.49 -7.85
C MET A 214 -15.24 -22.28 -8.15
N GLY A 215 -16.36 -21.60 -8.38
CA GLY A 215 -17.68 -22.21 -8.54
C GLY A 215 -18.20 -22.83 -7.23
N TYR A 216 -17.79 -22.27 -6.08
CA TYR A 216 -18.26 -22.68 -4.76
C TYR A 216 -19.52 -21.91 -4.38
N ASP A 217 -20.36 -22.54 -3.56
CA ASP A 217 -21.56 -21.90 -3.03
C ASP A 217 -21.19 -20.78 -2.03
N LEU A 218 -21.82 -19.62 -2.17
CA LEU A 218 -21.57 -18.48 -1.30
C LEU A 218 -22.07 -18.70 0.13
N ASP A 219 -23.01 -19.63 0.35
CA ASP A 219 -23.46 -20.06 1.68
C ASP A 219 -22.32 -20.73 2.48
N ASN A 220 -21.25 -21.16 1.82
CA ASN A 220 -20.04 -21.66 2.46
C ASN A 220 -19.09 -20.55 2.93
N ILE A 221 -19.44 -19.29 2.75
CA ILE A 221 -18.79 -18.13 3.36
C ILE A 221 -19.55 -17.78 4.62
N LEU A 222 -19.07 -18.26 5.77
CA LEU A 222 -19.70 -18.01 7.05
C LEU A 222 -19.16 -16.70 7.65
N THR A 223 -19.97 -15.67 7.62
CA THR A 223 -19.66 -14.38 8.24
C THR A 223 -20.20 -14.33 9.66
N ILE A 224 -19.34 -13.94 10.61
CA ILE A 224 -19.71 -13.84 12.04
C ILE A 224 -19.66 -12.38 12.46
N THR A 225 -20.79 -11.81 12.86
CA THR A 225 -20.81 -10.53 13.56
C THR A 225 -20.90 -10.77 15.07
N MET A 226 -20.07 -10.06 15.81
CA MET A 226 -19.94 -10.27 17.26
C MET A 226 -20.10 -8.93 17.99
N PRO A 227 -21.35 -8.45 18.14
CA PRO A 227 -21.61 -7.20 18.84
C PRO A 227 -21.18 -7.28 20.30
N SER A 228 -20.70 -6.15 20.82
CA SER A 228 -20.28 -5.94 22.19
C SER A 228 -20.53 -4.48 22.58
N PHE A 229 -20.09 -4.09 23.76
CA PHE A 229 -20.36 -2.81 24.42
C PHE A 229 -20.06 -1.55 23.59
N GLY A 230 -19.06 -1.63 22.67
CA GLY A 230 -18.64 -0.52 21.81
C GLY A 230 -19.19 -0.57 20.38
N THR A 231 -19.95 -1.58 20.02
CA THR A 231 -20.41 -1.76 18.64
C THR A 231 -21.46 -0.71 18.28
N SER A 232 -21.19 0.09 17.25
CA SER A 232 -22.14 1.10 16.78
C SER A 232 -23.27 0.46 15.96
N LYS A 233 -24.46 1.07 15.99
CA LYS A 233 -25.59 0.62 15.16
C LYS A 233 -25.30 0.71 13.67
N ILE A 234 -24.45 1.66 13.26
CA ILE A 234 -24.12 1.88 11.84
C ILE A 234 -23.26 0.73 11.32
N THR A 235 -22.18 0.41 11.99
CA THR A 235 -21.27 -0.68 11.59
C THR A 235 -21.96 -2.02 11.67
N HIS A 236 -22.77 -2.26 12.71
CA HIS A 236 -23.59 -3.47 12.81
C HIS A 236 -24.54 -3.62 11.60
N ASN A 237 -25.31 -2.57 11.26
CA ASN A 237 -26.19 -2.62 10.10
C ASN A 237 -25.41 -2.82 8.77
N ASN A 238 -24.24 -2.18 8.63
CA ASN A 238 -23.41 -2.37 7.46
C ASN A 238 -22.95 -3.82 7.30
N ALA A 239 -22.58 -4.50 8.38
CA ALA A 239 -22.23 -5.91 8.35
C ALA A 239 -23.39 -6.79 7.87
N LEU A 240 -24.59 -6.59 8.47
CA LEU A 240 -25.80 -7.33 8.11
C LEU A 240 -26.17 -7.14 6.63
N GLU A 241 -26.20 -5.91 6.16
CA GLU A 241 -26.61 -5.60 4.80
C GLU A 241 -25.56 -6.06 3.76
N CYS A 242 -24.25 -5.97 4.05
CA CYS A 242 -23.22 -6.51 3.16
C CYS A 242 -23.37 -8.02 2.98
N ALA A 243 -23.49 -8.77 4.06
CA ALA A 243 -23.67 -10.23 3.98
C ALA A 243 -24.93 -10.60 3.20
N ARG A 244 -26.07 -9.95 3.51
CA ARG A 244 -27.35 -10.18 2.83
C ARG A 244 -27.29 -9.89 1.32
N LEU A 245 -26.70 -8.75 0.92
CA LEU A 245 -26.62 -8.34 -0.47
C LEU A 245 -25.71 -9.25 -1.29
N LEU A 246 -24.67 -9.78 -0.68
CA LEU A 246 -23.71 -10.69 -1.32
C LEU A 246 -24.18 -12.16 -1.28
N GLY A 247 -25.17 -12.50 -0.45
CA GLY A 247 -25.73 -13.84 -0.35
C GLY A 247 -24.81 -14.80 0.40
N THR A 248 -24.15 -14.34 1.45
CA THR A 248 -23.33 -15.18 2.34
C THR A 248 -24.08 -15.56 3.60
N GLU A 249 -23.73 -16.68 4.24
CA GLU A 249 -24.30 -17.05 5.54
C GLU A 249 -23.84 -16.05 6.60
N LEU A 250 -24.78 -15.56 7.42
CA LEU A 250 -24.48 -14.64 8.52
C LEU A 250 -24.96 -15.24 9.84
N ARG A 251 -24.07 -15.26 10.82
CA ARG A 251 -24.41 -15.59 12.22
C ARG A 251 -24.04 -14.42 13.13
N GLU A 252 -24.95 -14.09 14.06
CA GLU A 252 -24.70 -13.11 15.10
C GLU A 252 -24.42 -13.84 16.43
N ILE A 253 -23.33 -13.48 17.08
CA ILE A 253 -22.92 -14.05 18.37
C ILE A 253 -22.52 -12.90 19.29
N SER A 254 -23.35 -12.58 20.29
CA SER A 254 -22.97 -11.62 21.33
C SER A 254 -21.85 -12.21 22.18
N ILE A 255 -20.83 -11.40 22.47
CA ILE A 255 -19.73 -11.76 23.33
C ILE A 255 -19.86 -11.16 24.75
N GLU A 256 -20.91 -10.39 25.02
CA GLU A 256 -21.06 -9.63 26.26
C GLU A 256 -21.03 -10.52 27.49
N ASP A 257 -21.84 -11.58 27.51
CA ASP A 257 -21.91 -12.48 28.68
C ASP A 257 -20.59 -13.20 28.95
N ALA A 258 -19.90 -13.65 27.90
CA ALA A 258 -18.60 -14.31 28.01
C ALA A 258 -17.53 -13.36 28.57
N VAL A 259 -17.47 -12.12 28.06
CA VAL A 259 -16.55 -11.09 28.52
C VAL A 259 -16.85 -10.68 29.96
N LEU A 260 -18.13 -10.50 30.33
CA LEU A 260 -18.52 -10.21 31.72
C LEU A 260 -18.17 -11.34 32.66
N GLN A 261 -18.34 -12.61 32.27
CA GLN A 261 -17.89 -13.75 33.05
C GLN A 261 -16.38 -13.75 33.24
N HIS A 262 -15.62 -13.49 32.16
CA HIS A 262 -14.17 -13.37 32.24
C HIS A 262 -13.72 -12.24 33.19
N PHE A 263 -14.36 -11.09 33.20
CA PHE A 263 -14.07 -10.00 34.14
C PHE A 263 -14.30 -10.42 35.59
N LYS A 264 -15.38 -11.16 35.89
CA LYS A 264 -15.62 -11.72 37.22
C LYS A 264 -14.54 -12.70 37.63
N ASP A 265 -14.12 -13.60 36.73
CA ASP A 265 -13.11 -14.62 37.01
C ASP A 265 -11.75 -14.01 37.36
N ILE A 266 -11.37 -12.90 36.75
CA ILE A 266 -10.12 -12.18 37.02
C ILE A 266 -10.28 -11.03 38.03
N SER A 267 -11.47 -10.87 38.64
CA SER A 267 -11.78 -9.77 39.57
C SER A 267 -11.50 -8.38 39.01
N TYR A 268 -11.82 -8.18 37.73
CA TYR A 268 -11.66 -6.89 37.04
C TYR A 268 -12.93 -6.03 37.22
N ASP A 269 -12.72 -4.74 37.49
CA ASP A 269 -13.80 -3.74 37.55
C ASP A 269 -14.09 -3.21 36.14
N GLU A 270 -15.22 -3.60 35.55
CA GLU A 270 -15.65 -3.23 34.22
C GLU A 270 -15.83 -1.70 34.00
N THR A 271 -15.92 -0.93 35.09
CA THR A 271 -16.02 0.54 35.00
C THR A 271 -14.71 1.21 34.63
N MET A 272 -13.56 0.51 34.78
CA MET A 272 -12.21 1.01 34.47
C MET A 272 -12.01 1.29 32.98
N ARG A 273 -12.61 0.50 32.10
CA ARG A 273 -12.56 0.67 30.62
C ARG A 273 -11.15 0.97 30.07
N ASP A 274 -10.19 0.24 30.54
CA ASP A 274 -8.78 0.33 30.16
C ASP A 274 -8.38 -0.75 29.14
N VAL A 275 -7.08 -0.97 28.96
CA VAL A 275 -6.52 -1.96 28.04
C VAL A 275 -7.01 -3.39 28.33
N VAL A 276 -7.37 -3.73 29.58
CA VAL A 276 -7.92 -5.05 29.95
C VAL A 276 -9.31 -5.21 29.35
N TYR A 277 -10.13 -4.15 29.44
CA TYR A 277 -11.48 -4.11 28.89
C TYR A 277 -11.48 -4.31 27.38
N GLU A 278 -10.58 -3.62 26.67
CA GLU A 278 -10.46 -3.72 25.21
C GLU A 278 -9.93 -5.09 24.78
N ASN A 279 -8.83 -5.54 25.40
CA ASN A 279 -8.14 -6.77 25.03
C ASN A 279 -8.98 -8.03 25.30
N ALA A 280 -9.78 -8.05 26.36
CA ALA A 280 -10.66 -9.18 26.67
C ALA A 280 -11.68 -9.40 25.53
N GLN A 281 -12.32 -8.32 25.06
CA GLN A 281 -13.27 -8.38 23.94
C GLN A 281 -12.62 -8.85 22.64
N ALA A 282 -11.42 -8.33 22.33
CA ALA A 282 -10.69 -8.71 21.12
C ALA A 282 -10.31 -10.19 21.12
N ARG A 283 -9.84 -10.72 22.27
CA ARG A 283 -9.48 -12.15 22.41
C ARG A 283 -10.68 -13.06 22.34
N GLU A 284 -11.79 -12.67 22.96
CA GLU A 284 -13.03 -13.47 22.92
C GLU A 284 -13.54 -13.64 21.48
N ARG A 285 -13.53 -12.58 20.68
CA ARG A 285 -13.87 -12.66 19.25
C ARG A 285 -12.98 -13.64 18.51
N THR A 286 -11.68 -13.56 18.73
CA THR A 286 -10.70 -14.46 18.07
C THR A 286 -10.89 -15.91 18.49
N GLN A 287 -11.12 -16.18 19.77
CA GLN A 287 -11.38 -17.53 20.27
C GLN A 287 -12.61 -18.13 19.59
N ILE A 288 -13.73 -17.43 19.57
CA ILE A 288 -14.96 -17.89 18.91
C ILE A 288 -14.72 -18.19 17.42
N LEU A 289 -14.03 -17.31 16.70
CA LEU A 289 -13.75 -17.52 15.28
C LEU A 289 -12.87 -18.75 15.03
N MET A 290 -11.84 -18.97 15.85
CA MET A 290 -10.96 -20.14 15.74
C MET A 290 -11.70 -21.44 16.02
N ASP A 291 -12.50 -21.47 17.08
CA ASP A 291 -13.28 -22.66 17.47
C ASP A 291 -14.36 -23.00 16.45
N LEU A 292 -15.04 -21.98 15.91
CA LEU A 292 -15.99 -22.18 14.83
C LEU A 292 -15.31 -22.68 13.54
N ALA A 293 -14.11 -22.18 13.21
CA ALA A 293 -13.36 -22.67 12.06
C ALA A 293 -13.04 -24.17 12.20
N ASN A 294 -12.63 -24.58 13.38
CA ASN A 294 -12.38 -26.01 13.69
C ASN A 294 -13.68 -26.84 13.60
N LYS A 295 -14.76 -26.34 14.19
CA LYS A 295 -16.07 -27.03 14.19
C LYS A 295 -16.65 -27.21 12.79
N GLU A 296 -16.55 -26.20 11.95
CA GLU A 296 -17.11 -26.21 10.59
C GLU A 296 -16.13 -26.80 9.53
N GLY A 297 -14.91 -27.15 9.91
CA GLY A 297 -13.86 -27.57 8.98
C GLY A 297 -13.50 -26.49 7.97
N ALA A 298 -13.50 -25.25 8.40
CA ALA A 298 -13.34 -24.07 7.58
C ALA A 298 -11.97 -23.40 7.77
N LEU A 299 -11.54 -22.59 6.80
CA LEU A 299 -10.39 -21.70 6.94
C LEU A 299 -10.82 -20.38 7.57
N LEU A 300 -10.19 -19.97 8.69
CA LEU A 300 -10.37 -18.63 9.24
C LEU A 300 -9.60 -17.60 8.42
N VAL A 301 -10.33 -16.68 7.78
CA VAL A 301 -9.78 -15.58 6.99
C VAL A 301 -9.56 -14.36 7.88
N GLY A 302 -8.33 -13.84 7.89
CA GLY A 302 -7.96 -12.63 8.60
C GLY A 302 -8.32 -11.36 7.82
N THR A 303 -8.51 -10.30 8.58
CA THR A 303 -8.94 -9.00 8.06
C THR A 303 -7.92 -7.88 8.27
N GLY A 304 -6.87 -8.09 9.09
CA GLY A 304 -5.88 -7.07 9.44
C GLY A 304 -5.10 -6.55 8.23
N ASP A 305 -4.92 -5.25 8.12
CA ASP A 305 -4.25 -4.58 7.01
C ASP A 305 -2.75 -4.34 7.25
N LEU A 306 -2.06 -3.83 6.21
CA LEU A 306 -0.64 -3.49 6.30
C LEU A 306 -0.37 -2.36 7.31
N SER A 307 -1.26 -1.37 7.41
CA SER A 307 -1.06 -0.22 8.30
C SER A 307 -1.14 -0.64 9.76
N GLU A 308 -2.07 -1.54 10.11
CA GLU A 308 -2.19 -2.14 11.44
C GLU A 308 -0.93 -2.93 11.80
N SER A 309 -0.46 -3.76 10.86
CA SER A 309 0.77 -4.54 11.04
C SER A 309 2.01 -3.66 11.21
N ALA A 310 2.13 -2.58 10.41
CA ALA A 310 3.26 -1.67 10.46
C ALA A 310 3.32 -0.83 11.74
N LEU A 311 2.15 -0.47 12.28
CA LEU A 311 2.03 0.33 13.50
C LEU A 311 1.97 -0.52 14.78
N GLY A 312 1.79 -1.83 14.66
CA GLY A 312 1.50 -2.70 15.80
C GLY A 312 0.12 -2.41 16.42
N PHE A 313 -0.83 -1.92 15.61
CA PHE A 313 -2.17 -1.55 16.07
C PHE A 313 -3.08 -2.77 16.08
N SER A 314 -2.88 -3.63 17.04
CA SER A 314 -3.66 -4.84 17.25
C SER A 314 -3.51 -5.34 18.70
N THR A 315 -4.51 -6.05 19.19
CA THR A 315 -4.40 -6.75 20.46
C THR A 315 -3.59 -8.02 20.28
N TYR A 316 -2.53 -8.18 21.09
CA TYR A 316 -1.71 -9.40 21.07
C TYR A 316 -2.57 -10.66 21.30
N ASN A 317 -2.37 -11.63 20.44
CA ASN A 317 -3.09 -12.90 20.43
C ASN A 317 -4.61 -12.76 20.19
N ALA A 318 -5.01 -11.77 19.39
CA ALA A 318 -6.41 -11.51 19.03
C ALA A 318 -6.59 -11.19 17.54
N ASP A 319 -6.95 -9.98 17.21
CA ASP A 319 -7.43 -9.54 15.89
C ASP A 319 -6.43 -9.73 14.72
N HIS A 320 -5.12 -9.80 15.00
CA HIS A 320 -4.11 -10.15 14.01
C HIS A 320 -3.96 -11.66 13.77
N MET A 321 -4.60 -12.49 14.59
CA MET A 321 -4.50 -13.95 14.50
C MET A 321 -5.53 -14.48 13.50
N SER A 322 -5.06 -15.24 12.54
CA SER A 322 -5.89 -15.92 11.55
C SER A 322 -5.13 -17.08 10.92
N MET A 323 -5.84 -17.95 10.19
CA MET A 323 -5.21 -19.03 9.45
C MET A 323 -4.64 -18.54 8.10
N TYR A 324 -5.27 -17.53 7.51
CA TYR A 324 -4.79 -16.84 6.31
C TYR A 324 -5.33 -15.41 6.25
N ASN A 325 -4.45 -14.42 6.25
CA ASN A 325 -4.84 -13.01 6.18
C ASN A 325 -4.78 -12.52 4.71
N VAL A 326 -5.93 -12.11 4.17
CA VAL A 326 -6.04 -11.65 2.79
C VAL A 326 -5.67 -10.19 2.59
N ASN A 327 -5.60 -9.39 3.65
CA ASN A 327 -5.35 -7.94 3.58
C ASN A 327 -3.93 -7.55 4.04
N CYS A 328 -3.07 -8.51 4.41
CA CYS A 328 -1.80 -8.24 5.12
C CYS A 328 -0.86 -7.24 4.43
N ASP A 329 -0.90 -7.15 3.10
CA ASP A 329 -0.06 -6.24 2.30
C ASP A 329 -0.83 -5.04 1.73
N VAL A 330 -2.09 -4.84 2.15
CA VAL A 330 -2.93 -3.74 1.66
C VAL A 330 -2.92 -2.58 2.66
N PRO A 331 -2.38 -1.40 2.30
CA PRO A 331 -2.45 -0.22 3.15
C PRO A 331 -3.90 0.25 3.33
N LYS A 332 -4.27 0.70 4.52
CA LYS A 332 -5.63 1.18 4.83
C LYS A 332 -6.15 2.24 3.85
N THR A 333 -5.28 3.13 3.38
CA THR A 333 -5.63 4.18 2.41
C THR A 333 -6.04 3.66 1.04
N VAL A 334 -5.66 2.42 0.68
CA VAL A 334 -5.97 1.80 -0.62
C VAL A 334 -7.28 1.01 -0.58
N ILE A 335 -7.74 0.59 0.58
CA ILE A 335 -8.97 -0.21 0.75
C ILE A 335 -10.19 0.44 0.09
N PRO A 336 -10.48 1.74 0.27
CA PRO A 336 -11.59 2.39 -0.40
C PRO A 336 -11.57 2.28 -1.93
N LEU A 337 -10.37 2.33 -2.52
CA LEU A 337 -10.20 2.16 -3.96
C LEU A 337 -10.61 0.75 -4.41
N ILE A 338 -10.16 -0.27 -3.67
CA ILE A 338 -10.48 -1.68 -3.99
C ILE A 338 -11.98 -1.95 -3.84
N LEU A 339 -12.59 -1.46 -2.76
CA LEU A 339 -14.04 -1.61 -2.54
C LEU A 339 -14.86 -0.99 -3.68
N ARG A 340 -14.50 0.20 -4.11
CA ARG A 340 -15.15 0.86 -5.26
C ARG A 340 -14.92 0.12 -6.56
N SER A 341 -13.72 -0.45 -6.76
CA SER A 341 -13.41 -1.26 -7.95
C SER A 341 -14.27 -2.51 -8.01
N PHE A 342 -14.43 -3.22 -6.89
CA PHE A 342 -15.32 -4.38 -6.79
C PHE A 342 -16.77 -4.05 -7.21
N VAL A 343 -17.33 -2.97 -6.66
CA VAL A 343 -18.71 -2.54 -6.99
C VAL A 343 -18.83 -2.19 -8.49
N LYS A 344 -17.82 -1.52 -9.04
CA LYS A 344 -17.77 -1.16 -10.47
C LYS A 344 -17.72 -2.39 -11.37
N GLU A 345 -16.97 -3.42 -11.00
CA GLU A 345 -16.95 -4.70 -11.72
C GLU A 345 -18.33 -5.38 -11.69
N MET A 346 -19.01 -5.37 -10.55
CA MET A 346 -20.38 -5.86 -10.46
C MET A 346 -21.36 -5.05 -11.33
N GLU A 347 -21.18 -3.73 -11.43
CA GLU A 347 -21.97 -2.87 -12.33
C GLU A 347 -21.74 -3.27 -13.81
N LYS A 348 -20.51 -3.58 -14.21
CA LYS A 348 -20.17 -4.02 -15.59
C LYS A 348 -20.76 -5.42 -15.90
N ALA A 349 -20.61 -6.35 -14.95
CA ALA A 349 -21.13 -7.73 -15.11
C ALA A 349 -22.67 -7.79 -15.12
N GLY A 350 -23.34 -6.82 -14.55
CA GLY A 350 -24.81 -6.78 -14.35
C GLY A 350 -25.64 -6.55 -15.61
N ASN A 351 -25.05 -6.59 -16.80
CA ASN A 351 -25.85 -6.45 -18.02
C ASN A 351 -26.80 -7.64 -18.31
N ASP A 352 -26.54 -8.82 -17.76
CA ASP A 352 -27.35 -10.05 -18.07
C ASP A 352 -27.76 -10.93 -16.87
N SER A 353 -27.19 -10.80 -15.67
CA SER A 353 -27.44 -11.78 -14.59
C SER A 353 -27.51 -11.26 -13.14
N ILE A 354 -27.14 -10.02 -12.85
CA ILE A 354 -27.14 -9.48 -11.48
C ILE A 354 -28.23 -8.42 -11.33
N ASP A 355 -29.03 -8.52 -10.26
CA ASP A 355 -30.05 -7.54 -9.90
C ASP A 355 -29.42 -6.15 -9.71
N LYS A 356 -29.74 -5.23 -10.62
CA LYS A 356 -29.27 -3.83 -10.59
C LYS A 356 -29.64 -3.10 -9.28
N GLY A 357 -30.73 -3.51 -8.64
CA GLY A 357 -31.14 -3.00 -7.35
C GLY A 357 -30.16 -3.37 -6.24
N LYS A 358 -29.71 -4.63 -6.23
CA LYS A 358 -28.70 -5.13 -5.27
C LYS A 358 -27.37 -4.41 -5.43
N VAL A 359 -26.88 -4.23 -6.67
CA VAL A 359 -25.62 -3.53 -6.94
C VAL A 359 -25.69 -2.07 -6.48
N ARG A 360 -26.81 -1.38 -6.73
CA ARG A 360 -27.02 0.00 -6.26
C ARG A 360 -27.04 0.09 -4.74
N ALA A 361 -27.69 -0.86 -4.07
CA ALA A 361 -27.72 -0.93 -2.62
C ALA A 361 -26.31 -1.18 -2.05
N LEU A 362 -25.56 -2.13 -2.63
CA LEU A 362 -24.18 -2.41 -2.22
C LEU A 362 -23.28 -1.19 -2.39
N LYS A 363 -23.40 -0.46 -3.48
CA LYS A 363 -22.67 0.80 -3.70
C LYS A 363 -22.92 1.82 -2.60
N LYS A 364 -24.18 1.97 -2.19
CA LYS A 364 -24.55 2.89 -1.11
C LYS A 364 -23.89 2.47 0.21
N ILE A 365 -24.00 1.20 0.57
CA ILE A 365 -23.38 0.66 1.81
C ILE A 365 -21.86 0.82 1.79
N VAL A 366 -21.20 0.54 0.67
CA VAL A 366 -19.75 0.72 0.51
C VAL A 366 -19.35 2.18 0.74
N GLU A 367 -20.07 3.15 0.19
CA GLU A 367 -19.75 4.56 0.43
C GLU A 367 -20.04 4.97 1.89
N GLU A 368 -21.05 4.42 2.54
CA GLU A 368 -21.29 4.62 3.97
C GLU A 368 -20.13 4.05 4.81
N ILE A 369 -19.66 2.84 4.52
CA ILE A 369 -18.52 2.23 5.21
C ILE A 369 -17.25 3.07 5.04
N ILE A 370 -16.99 3.58 3.84
CA ILE A 370 -15.81 4.42 3.55
C ILE A 370 -15.82 5.73 4.35
N GLN A 371 -16.99 6.24 4.68
CA GLN A 371 -17.13 7.50 5.43
C GLN A 371 -17.09 7.33 6.95
N VAL A 372 -17.24 6.10 7.45
CA VAL A 372 -17.13 5.84 8.89
C VAL A 372 -15.70 6.10 9.37
N PRO A 373 -15.48 6.91 10.41
CA PRO A 373 -14.16 7.09 10.99
C PRO A 373 -13.55 5.76 11.45
N VAL A 374 -12.27 5.58 11.23
CA VAL A 374 -11.54 4.37 11.70
C VAL A 374 -11.56 4.34 13.22
N SER A 375 -12.15 3.31 13.79
CA SER A 375 -12.23 3.08 15.24
C SER A 375 -12.22 1.58 15.54
N PRO A 376 -11.56 1.12 16.60
CA PRO A 376 -11.59 -0.27 17.03
C PRO A 376 -12.94 -0.69 17.64
N GLU A 377 -13.85 0.27 17.93
CA GLU A 377 -15.19 0.03 18.52
C GLU A 377 -15.20 -0.91 19.75
N LEU A 378 -14.16 -0.82 20.57
CA LEU A 378 -14.02 -1.62 21.80
C LEU A 378 -14.52 -0.85 23.03
N LEU A 379 -14.52 0.48 22.98
CA LEU A 379 -15.04 1.35 24.03
C LEU A 379 -16.43 1.86 23.65
N PRO A 380 -17.38 1.88 24.60
CA PRO A 380 -18.67 2.53 24.36
C PRO A 380 -18.47 4.03 24.11
N PRO A 381 -19.31 4.63 23.22
CA PRO A 381 -19.26 6.04 22.96
C PRO A 381 -19.52 6.85 24.24
N ASP A 382 -18.94 8.05 24.35
CA ASP A 382 -19.19 8.94 25.47
C ASP A 382 -20.63 9.51 25.43
N GLU A 383 -20.98 10.31 26.44
CA GLU A 383 -22.31 10.91 26.56
C GLU A 383 -22.70 11.81 25.36
N LYS A 384 -21.70 12.20 24.53
CA LYS A 384 -21.89 12.99 23.30
C LYS A 384 -21.92 12.12 22.05
N GLY A 385 -21.75 10.80 22.18
CA GLY A 385 -21.65 9.87 21.07
C GLY A 385 -20.29 9.85 20.37
N GLU A 386 -19.26 10.49 20.96
CA GLU A 386 -17.90 10.47 20.42
C GLU A 386 -17.11 9.28 20.99
N ILE A 387 -16.40 8.58 20.11
CA ILE A 387 -15.50 7.49 20.51
C ILE A 387 -14.14 8.11 20.83
N LYS A 388 -13.79 8.15 22.12
CA LYS A 388 -12.47 8.58 22.56
C LYS A 388 -11.48 7.43 22.40
N GLN A 389 -10.64 7.52 21.40
CA GLN A 389 -9.41 6.70 21.35
C GLN A 389 -8.39 7.34 22.30
N LYS A 390 -7.79 6.53 23.16
CA LYS A 390 -6.59 6.93 23.92
C LYS A 390 -5.33 6.61 23.13
#